data_9e52e82b07440f82f3fc4616e5dad4de
#
_entry.id   9e52e82b07440f82f3fc4616e5dad4de
#
_cell.length_a   1.000
_cell.length_b   1.000
_cell.length_c   1.000
_cell.angle_alpha   90.00
_cell.angle_beta   90.00
_cell.angle_gamma   90.00
#
_symmetry.space_group_name_H-M   'P 1'
#
loop_
_entity.id
_entity.type
_entity.pdbx_description
1 polymer ?
#
loop_
_entity_poly.entity_id
_entity_poly.type
_entity_poly.pdbx_seq_one_letter_code
_entity_poly.pdbx_strand_id
1 'polypeptide(L)'
;MAKILLVEDNELNRDMLSRRLLRKGYEVMVACDGARGVEMAGIERPDVVLLDMSLPVLDGWEAAQRLKTNPETRSIPVIALTAHAMTADRQRALAAGCDDYDTKPVELPRLLEKMERLLQRRQSPV
;
A
#
# COMPACT_ATOMS: atom_id res chain seq x y z
N MET A 1 -7.77 -11.89 10.86
CA MET A 1 -6.48 -11.20 10.63
C MET A 1 -6.59 -10.26 9.45
N ALA A 2 -5.91 -9.13 9.52
CA ALA A 2 -5.93 -8.19 8.40
C ALA A 2 -5.16 -8.75 7.20
N LYS A 3 -5.69 -8.50 6.03
CA LYS A 3 -5.12 -8.93 4.76
C LYS A 3 -4.42 -7.74 4.11
N ILE A 4 -3.14 -7.89 3.80
CA ILE A 4 -2.31 -6.83 3.24
C ILE A 4 -1.92 -7.19 1.81
N LEU A 5 -2.08 -6.25 0.88
CA LEU A 5 -1.56 -6.38 -0.47
C LEU A 5 -0.30 -5.51 -0.57
N LEU A 6 0.83 -6.15 -0.85
CA LEU A 6 2.10 -5.47 -1.05
C LEU A 6 2.41 -5.43 -2.53
N VAL A 7 2.50 -4.23 -3.09
CA VAL A 7 2.82 -4.02 -4.51
C VAL A 7 4.25 -3.49 -4.59
N GLU A 8 5.18 -4.34 -4.98
CA GLU A 8 6.62 -4.07 -5.00
C GLU A 8 7.27 -4.88 -6.11
N ASP A 9 8.01 -4.22 -6.98
CA ASP A 9 8.66 -4.89 -8.12
C ASP A 9 9.99 -5.55 -7.77
N ASN A 10 10.68 -5.04 -6.74
CA ASN A 10 11.96 -5.62 -6.33
C ASN A 10 11.71 -6.87 -5.51
N GLU A 11 12.17 -8.01 -6.04
CA GLU A 11 11.94 -9.33 -5.42
C GLU A 11 12.47 -9.40 -4.00
N LEU A 12 13.68 -8.88 -3.77
CA LEU A 12 14.30 -8.94 -2.45
C LEU A 12 13.53 -8.12 -1.43
N ASN A 13 13.17 -6.88 -1.79
CA ASN A 13 12.38 -6.00 -0.92
C ASN A 13 11.00 -6.57 -0.64
N ARG A 14 10.36 -7.11 -1.67
CA ARG A 14 9.04 -7.76 -1.55
C ARG A 14 9.11 -8.94 -0.58
N ASP A 15 10.09 -9.80 -0.76
CA ASP A 15 10.26 -10.97 0.08
C ASP A 15 10.55 -10.60 1.54
N MET A 16 11.46 -9.66 1.76
CA MET A 16 11.81 -9.22 3.11
C MET A 16 10.63 -8.62 3.85
N LEU A 17 9.92 -7.71 3.21
CA LEU A 17 8.80 -7.04 3.86
C LEU A 17 7.62 -7.98 4.08
N SER A 18 7.31 -8.84 3.11
CA SER A 18 6.22 -9.79 3.26
C SER A 18 6.48 -10.76 4.42
N ARG A 19 7.70 -11.24 4.57
CA ARG A 19 8.06 -12.13 5.70
C ARG A 19 7.89 -11.44 7.04
N ARG A 20 8.29 -10.17 7.13
CA ARG A 20 8.18 -9.41 8.38
C ARG A 20 6.72 -9.20 8.75
N LEU A 21 5.88 -8.90 7.77
CA LEU A 21 4.44 -8.72 8.00
C LEU A 21 3.78 -10.03 8.41
N LEU A 22 4.15 -11.13 7.78
CA LEU A 22 3.64 -12.45 8.16
C LEU A 22 3.96 -12.79 9.61
N ARG A 23 5.17 -12.45 10.07
CA ARG A 23 5.58 -12.68 11.46
C ARG A 23 4.75 -11.88 12.44
N LYS A 24 4.17 -10.76 12.01
CA LYS A 24 3.31 -9.93 12.84
C LYS A 24 1.85 -10.39 12.84
N GLY A 25 1.55 -11.47 12.13
CA GLY A 25 0.22 -12.05 12.12
C GLY A 25 -0.67 -11.58 10.99
N TYR A 26 -0.15 -10.83 10.03
CA TYR A 26 -0.93 -10.41 8.88
C TYR A 26 -0.95 -11.48 7.80
N GLU A 27 -2.04 -11.52 7.04
CA GLU A 27 -2.10 -12.27 5.80
C GLU A 27 -1.57 -11.36 4.69
N VAL A 28 -0.62 -11.84 3.89
CA VAL A 28 0.06 -11.00 2.91
C VAL A 28 -0.06 -11.58 1.51
N MET A 29 -0.50 -10.75 0.57
CA MET A 29 -0.48 -11.05 -0.85
C MET A 29 0.51 -10.10 -1.50
N VAL A 30 1.16 -10.52 -2.58
CA VAL A 30 2.15 -9.72 -3.27
C VAL A 30 1.80 -9.55 -4.74
N ALA A 31 2.12 -8.37 -5.29
CA ALA A 31 2.02 -8.08 -6.72
C ALA A 31 3.33 -7.47 -7.18
N CYS A 32 3.75 -7.79 -8.39
CA CYS A 32 5.06 -7.39 -8.92
C CYS A 32 5.04 -6.08 -9.69
N ASP A 33 3.86 -5.57 -10.04
CA ASP A 33 3.73 -4.30 -10.76
C ASP A 33 2.40 -3.63 -10.43
N GLY A 34 2.26 -2.38 -10.90
CA GLY A 34 1.07 -1.58 -10.58
C GLY A 34 -0.21 -2.12 -11.18
N ALA A 35 -0.15 -2.61 -12.41
CA ALA A 35 -1.35 -3.16 -13.08
C ALA A 35 -1.85 -4.40 -12.34
N ARG A 36 -0.95 -5.29 -11.97
CA ARG A 36 -1.31 -6.50 -11.21
C ARG A 36 -1.83 -6.13 -9.82
N GLY A 37 -1.24 -5.11 -9.19
CA GLY A 37 -1.70 -4.62 -7.89
C GLY A 37 -3.14 -4.13 -7.93
N VAL A 38 -3.48 -3.32 -8.95
CA VAL A 38 -4.85 -2.82 -9.11
C VAL A 38 -5.82 -3.98 -9.33
N GLU A 39 -5.46 -4.93 -10.19
CA GLU A 39 -6.29 -6.10 -10.45
C GLU A 39 -6.53 -6.93 -9.18
N MET A 40 -5.46 -7.22 -8.44
CA MET A 40 -5.55 -8.01 -7.23
C MET A 40 -6.37 -7.32 -6.14
N ALA A 41 -6.26 -6.01 -6.03
CA ALA A 41 -7.05 -5.25 -5.05
C ALA A 41 -8.55 -5.40 -5.31
N GLY A 42 -8.96 -5.41 -6.58
CA GLY A 42 -10.36 -5.59 -6.94
C GLY A 42 -10.87 -7.00 -6.67
N ILE A 43 -10.02 -8.01 -6.84
CA ILE A 43 -10.39 -9.41 -6.65
C ILE A 43 -10.34 -9.80 -5.18
N GLU A 44 -9.24 -9.49 -4.51
CA GLU A 44 -8.95 -9.98 -3.17
C GLU A 44 -9.45 -9.06 -2.06
N ARG A 45 -9.71 -7.81 -2.37
CA ARG A 45 -10.21 -6.79 -1.44
C ARG A 45 -9.43 -6.77 -0.13
N PRO A 46 -8.14 -6.42 -0.18
CA PRO A 46 -7.32 -6.37 1.03
C PRO A 46 -7.79 -5.28 1.99
N ASP A 47 -7.34 -5.38 3.23
CA ASP A 47 -7.65 -4.37 4.24
C ASP A 47 -6.76 -3.14 4.12
N VAL A 48 -5.54 -3.31 3.60
CA VAL A 48 -4.59 -2.23 3.33
C VAL A 48 -3.75 -2.59 2.12
N VAL A 49 -3.46 -1.60 1.28
CA VAL A 49 -2.51 -1.73 0.17
C VAL A 49 -1.25 -0.94 0.50
N LEU A 50 -0.10 -1.61 0.45
CA LEU A 50 1.21 -0.98 0.53
C LEU A 50 1.73 -0.87 -0.90
N LEU A 51 1.89 0.35 -1.39
CA LEU A 51 2.12 0.61 -2.81
C LEU A 51 3.44 1.34 -3.04
N ASP A 52 4.40 0.64 -3.66
CA ASP A 52 5.65 1.28 -4.08
C ASP A 52 5.36 2.27 -5.20
N MET A 53 5.89 3.48 -5.09
CA MET A 53 5.66 4.53 -6.07
C MET A 53 6.54 4.40 -7.31
N SER A 54 7.60 3.59 -7.26
CA SER A 54 8.56 3.40 -8.37
C SER A 54 8.32 2.08 -9.10
N LEU A 55 7.09 1.85 -9.56
CA LEU A 55 6.70 0.59 -10.19
C LEU A 55 6.85 0.63 -11.71
N PRO A 56 7.16 -0.53 -12.34
CA PRO A 56 7.12 -0.64 -13.80
C PRO A 56 5.69 -0.84 -14.30
N VAL A 57 5.50 -0.72 -15.61
CA VAL A 57 4.25 -0.93 -16.34
C VAL A 57 3.23 0.16 -16.01
N LEU A 58 2.73 0.19 -14.80
CA LEU A 58 1.82 1.20 -14.29
C LEU A 58 2.43 1.73 -12.99
N ASP A 59 2.89 2.99 -12.99
CA ASP A 59 3.56 3.53 -11.81
C ASP A 59 2.62 3.65 -10.61
N GLY A 60 3.21 3.83 -9.41
CA GLY A 60 2.45 3.85 -8.17
C GLY A 60 1.45 5.00 -8.10
N TRP A 61 1.77 6.15 -8.68
CA TRP A 61 0.87 7.30 -8.68
C TRP A 61 -0.41 7.00 -9.44
N GLU A 62 -0.27 6.44 -10.64
CA GLU A 62 -1.42 6.08 -11.47
C GLU A 62 -2.19 4.90 -10.86
N ALA A 63 -1.48 3.93 -10.31
CA ALA A 63 -2.13 2.80 -9.61
C ALA A 63 -2.99 3.30 -8.45
N ALA A 64 -2.47 4.24 -7.64
CA ALA A 64 -3.22 4.84 -6.55
C ALA A 64 -4.48 5.54 -7.05
N GLN A 65 -4.37 6.31 -8.13
CA GLN A 65 -5.52 6.98 -8.72
C GLN A 65 -6.59 5.98 -9.17
N ARG A 66 -6.18 4.91 -9.82
CA ARG A 66 -7.11 3.87 -10.27
C ARG A 66 -7.83 3.19 -9.10
N LEU A 67 -7.09 2.90 -8.02
CA LEU A 67 -7.69 2.32 -6.83
C LEU A 67 -8.72 3.27 -6.20
N LYS A 68 -8.39 4.55 -6.14
CA LYS A 68 -9.24 5.54 -5.45
C LYS A 68 -10.39 6.06 -6.30
N THR A 69 -10.38 5.84 -7.61
CA THR A 69 -11.50 6.23 -8.47
C THR A 69 -12.45 5.07 -8.77
N ASN A 70 -12.06 3.83 -8.44
CA ASN A 70 -12.92 2.67 -8.63
C ASN A 70 -13.82 2.49 -7.39
N PRO A 71 -15.16 2.51 -7.55
CA PRO A 71 -16.07 2.33 -6.42
C PRO A 71 -15.83 1.06 -5.60
N GLU A 72 -15.29 0.01 -6.21
CA GLU A 72 -15.05 -1.26 -5.52
C GLU A 72 -13.80 -1.23 -4.65
N THR A 73 -12.84 -0.35 -4.94
CA THR A 73 -11.55 -0.32 -4.23
C THR A 73 -11.28 0.99 -3.50
N ARG A 74 -12.05 2.05 -3.77
CA ARG A 74 -11.78 3.38 -3.21
C ARG A 74 -11.78 3.44 -1.68
N SER A 75 -12.48 2.53 -1.03
CA SER A 75 -12.54 2.48 0.43
C SER A 75 -11.34 1.76 1.06
N ILE A 76 -10.53 1.08 0.26
CA ILE A 76 -9.37 0.36 0.76
C ILE A 76 -8.25 1.36 1.05
N PRO A 77 -7.72 1.42 2.29
CA PRO A 77 -6.61 2.32 2.60
C PRO A 77 -5.37 1.99 1.79
N VAL A 78 -4.71 3.02 1.27
CA VAL A 78 -3.47 2.90 0.50
C VAL A 78 -2.37 3.69 1.17
N ILE A 79 -1.26 3.03 1.47
CA ILE A 79 -0.05 3.67 1.99
C ILE A 79 0.99 3.68 0.87
N ALA A 80 1.42 4.87 0.47
CA ALA A 80 2.47 5.02 -0.53
C ALA A 80 3.85 4.77 0.09
N LEU A 81 4.66 3.93 -0.54
CA LEU A 81 6.05 3.71 -0.13
C LEU A 81 6.94 4.41 -1.15
N THR A 82 7.67 5.43 -0.70
CA THR A 82 8.49 6.27 -1.57
C THR A 82 9.95 6.29 -1.12
N ALA A 83 10.87 6.36 -2.09
CA ALA A 83 12.30 6.50 -1.80
C ALA A 83 12.66 7.92 -1.37
N HIS A 84 11.75 8.88 -1.52
CA HIS A 84 12.02 10.29 -1.26
C HIS A 84 11.04 10.84 -0.22
N ALA A 85 11.60 11.49 0.80
CA ALA A 85 10.83 12.06 1.91
C ALA A 85 10.53 13.54 1.72
N MET A 86 10.58 14.05 0.48
CA MET A 86 10.37 15.47 0.20
C MET A 86 8.89 15.82 0.28
N THR A 87 8.62 17.06 0.68
CA THR A 87 7.26 17.58 0.81
C THR A 87 6.45 17.41 -0.49
N ALA A 88 7.10 17.62 -1.65
CA ALA A 88 6.44 17.47 -2.95
C ALA A 88 5.95 16.05 -3.19
N ASP A 89 6.74 15.04 -2.79
CA ASP A 89 6.34 13.63 -2.94
C ASP A 89 5.18 13.28 -2.01
N ARG A 90 5.20 13.80 -0.80
CA ARG A 90 4.10 13.64 0.14
C ARG A 90 2.81 14.22 -0.43
N GLN A 91 2.88 15.45 -0.93
CA GLN A 91 1.73 16.12 -1.51
C GLN A 91 1.21 15.36 -2.72
N ARG A 92 2.11 14.84 -3.55
CA ARG A 92 1.75 14.06 -4.72
C ARG A 92 1.03 12.76 -4.33
N ALA A 93 1.50 12.09 -3.29
CA ALA A 93 0.85 10.87 -2.79
C ALA A 93 -0.57 11.16 -2.32
N LEU A 94 -0.74 12.22 -1.53
CA LEU A 94 -2.05 12.61 -1.03
C LEU A 94 -2.98 13.05 -2.17
N ALA A 95 -2.44 13.79 -3.15
CA ALA A 95 -3.21 14.22 -4.31
C ALA A 95 -3.65 13.05 -5.20
N ALA A 96 -2.87 11.96 -5.22
CA ALA A 96 -3.25 10.73 -5.92
C ALA A 96 -4.31 9.92 -5.16
N GLY A 97 -4.66 10.33 -3.95
CA GLY A 97 -5.68 9.69 -3.14
C GLY A 97 -5.15 8.71 -2.09
N CYS A 98 -3.83 8.62 -1.91
CA CYS A 98 -3.26 7.78 -0.87
C CYS A 98 -3.67 8.27 0.51
N ASP A 99 -3.94 7.35 1.41
CA ASP A 99 -4.38 7.67 2.77
C ASP A 99 -3.22 8.05 3.69
N ASP A 100 -2.03 7.55 3.38
CA ASP A 100 -0.80 7.88 4.11
C ASP A 100 0.39 7.58 3.21
N TYR A 101 1.58 7.88 3.68
CA TYR A 101 2.81 7.57 2.98
C TYR A 101 3.88 7.16 3.98
N ASP A 102 4.90 6.45 3.52
CA ASP A 102 6.08 6.16 4.30
C ASP A 102 7.29 6.14 3.38
N THR A 103 8.48 6.24 3.96
CA THR A 103 9.71 6.34 3.20
C THR A 103 10.50 5.04 3.25
N LYS A 104 11.25 4.77 2.19
CA LYS A 104 12.20 3.66 2.15
C LYS A 104 13.56 4.17 2.63
N PRO A 105 14.34 3.36 3.33
CA PRO A 105 14.04 1.97 3.71
C PRO A 105 12.92 1.90 4.74
N VAL A 106 12.11 0.85 4.66
CA VAL A 106 10.96 0.68 5.53
C VAL A 106 11.43 0.43 6.98
N GLU A 107 10.91 1.26 7.89
CA GLU A 107 11.07 1.01 9.33
C GLU A 107 9.77 0.39 9.82
N LEU A 108 9.83 -0.90 10.13
CA LEU A 108 8.62 -1.67 10.40
C LEU A 108 7.76 -1.12 11.53
N PRO A 109 8.30 -0.70 12.69
CA PRO A 109 7.45 -0.16 13.75
C PRO A 109 6.62 1.05 13.30
N ARG A 110 7.24 1.95 12.54
CA ARG A 110 6.56 3.14 12.01
C ARG A 110 5.48 2.76 11.00
N LEU A 111 5.78 1.82 10.10
CA LEU A 111 4.82 1.35 9.11
C LEU A 111 3.65 0.65 9.78
N LEU A 112 3.90 -0.20 10.77
CA LEU A 112 2.85 -0.90 11.50
C LEU A 112 1.91 0.06 12.19
N GLU A 113 2.44 1.13 12.79
CA GLU A 113 1.63 2.14 13.44
C GLU A 113 0.66 2.79 12.45
N LYS A 114 1.16 3.14 11.25
CA LYS A 114 0.31 3.72 10.21
C LYS A 114 -0.75 2.75 9.72
N MET A 115 -0.37 1.49 9.54
CA MET A 115 -1.31 0.44 9.12
C MET A 115 -2.41 0.26 10.16
N GLU A 116 -2.04 0.14 11.43
CA GLU A 116 -3.01 -0.06 12.50
C GLU A 116 -3.99 1.10 12.62
N ARG A 117 -3.50 2.33 12.45
CA ARG A 117 -4.34 3.52 12.48
C ARG A 117 -5.41 3.47 11.39
N LEU A 118 -5.02 3.10 10.17
CA LEU A 118 -5.95 3.00 9.05
C LEU A 118 -6.91 1.82 9.20
N LEU A 119 -6.43 0.70 9.71
CA LEU A 119 -7.28 -0.47 9.96
C LEU A 119 -8.34 -0.18 11.02
N GLN A 120 -7.97 0.54 12.08
CA GLN A 120 -8.92 0.93 13.12
C GLN A 120 -9.99 1.87 12.58
N ARG A 121 -9.61 2.84 11.75
CA ARG A 121 -10.56 3.77 11.14
C ARG A 121 -11.56 3.04 10.26
N ARG A 122 -11.11 2.04 9.52
CA ARG A 122 -11.96 1.25 8.64
C ARG A 122 -12.97 0.41 9.40
N GLN A 123 -12.57 -0.09 10.58
CA GLN A 123 -13.43 -0.91 11.44
C GLN A 123 -14.35 -0.08 12.31
N SER A 124 -14.10 1.22 12.42
CA SER A 124 -14.89 2.09 13.26
C SER A 124 -16.30 2.27 12.71
N PRO A 125 -17.35 2.03 13.50
CA PRO A 125 -18.73 2.19 13.06
C PRO A 125 -19.14 3.67 13.14
N VAL A 126 -18.89 4.41 12.11
CA VAL A 126 -19.31 5.82 12.11
C VAL A 126 -20.25 6.09 10.98
#